data_f08cd0341374edcc2cf5f64b1491d944
#
_entry.id   f08cd0341374edcc2cf5f64b1491d944
#
_cell.length_a   1.000
_cell.length_b   1.000
_cell.length_c   1.000
_cell.angle_alpha   90.00
_cell.angle_beta   90.00
_cell.angle_gamma   90.00
#
_symmetry.space_group_name_H-M   'P 1'
#
loop_
_entity.id
_entity.type
_entity.pdbx_description
1 polymer ?
#
loop_
_entity_poly.entity_id
_entity_poly.type
_entity_poly.pdbx_seq_one_letter_code
_entity_poly.pdbx_strand_id
1 'polypeptide(L)'
;FRFTQAGSEVSTLLGRMPSAVGYQPNLADEMGILQERITSTRGHSITSLQAIYVPADDYTDPAPATTFAHLDATTELSREIASKGLYPAVDPLTSTSRIMDPRYLGEDHYRVATSVKAILQKNKELQEIIAILGVDELSEEDKITVARARRIQQFLSQNTYMAKKFTGVEGSTVPLRDTIESFDAIVRGDFDHVAEQAFFNVGSISDVEERWAQLQKENS
;
A
#
# COMPACT_ATOMS: atom_id res chain seq x y z
N PHE A 1 0.08 -16.92 10.79
CA PHE A 1 -0.22 -18.23 10.17
C PHE A 1 0.25 -19.41 11.03
N ARG A 2 1.43 -19.35 11.63
CA ARG A 2 1.94 -20.45 12.51
C ARG A 2 1.10 -20.68 13.74
N PHE A 3 0.54 -19.61 14.32
CA PHE A 3 -0.42 -19.73 15.43
C PHE A 3 -1.66 -20.51 15.01
N THR A 4 -2.24 -20.19 13.86
CA THR A 4 -3.39 -20.91 13.30
C THR A 4 -3.05 -22.36 13.01
N GLN A 5 -1.90 -22.63 12.44
CA GLN A 5 -1.44 -24.00 12.13
C GLN A 5 -1.28 -24.83 13.38
N ALA A 6 -0.67 -24.30 14.44
CA ALA A 6 -0.57 -24.98 15.72
C ALA A 6 -1.94 -25.30 16.31
N GLY A 7 -2.90 -24.37 16.24
CA GLY A 7 -4.28 -24.60 16.66
C GLY A 7 -4.97 -25.73 15.90
N SER A 8 -4.75 -25.83 14.57
CA SER A 8 -5.32 -26.91 13.75
C SER A 8 -4.73 -28.28 14.11
N GLU A 9 -3.43 -28.35 14.39
CA GLU A 9 -2.76 -29.58 14.85
C GLU A 9 -3.33 -30.06 16.18
N VAL A 10 -3.48 -29.17 17.16
CA VAL A 10 -4.10 -29.50 18.46
C VAL A 10 -5.55 -29.95 18.29
N SER A 11 -6.32 -29.28 17.45
CA SER A 11 -7.70 -29.64 17.16
C SER A 11 -7.82 -31.04 16.57
N THR A 12 -6.91 -31.41 15.68
CA THR A 12 -6.83 -32.76 15.09
C THR A 12 -6.51 -33.81 16.14
N LEU A 13 -5.52 -33.53 17.00
CA LEU A 13 -5.16 -34.43 18.11
C LEU A 13 -6.33 -34.66 19.08
N LEU A 14 -7.16 -33.65 19.29
CA LEU A 14 -8.37 -33.76 20.14
C LEU A 14 -9.56 -34.40 19.41
N GLY A 15 -9.41 -34.83 18.16
CA GLY A 15 -10.47 -35.47 17.37
C GLY A 15 -11.63 -34.54 17.02
N ARG A 16 -11.43 -33.24 16.99
CA ARG A 16 -12.47 -32.29 16.61
C ARG A 16 -12.69 -32.31 15.08
N MET A 17 -13.97 -32.20 14.69
CA MET A 17 -14.32 -32.12 13.27
C MET A 17 -13.74 -30.84 12.66
N PRO A 18 -13.00 -30.93 11.53
CA PRO A 18 -12.43 -29.75 10.89
C PRO A 18 -13.51 -28.86 10.27
N SER A 19 -13.25 -27.55 10.25
CA SER A 19 -14.06 -26.58 9.53
C SER A 19 -13.56 -26.38 8.09
N ALA A 20 -13.95 -25.28 7.45
CA ALA A 20 -13.53 -24.94 6.09
C ALA A 20 -12.01 -24.99 5.92
N VAL A 21 -11.53 -25.53 4.80
CA VAL A 21 -10.10 -25.65 4.44
C VAL A 21 -9.28 -26.47 5.47
N GLY A 22 -9.94 -27.25 6.33
CA GLY A 22 -9.30 -28.10 7.34
C GLY A 22 -8.85 -27.36 8.61
N TYR A 23 -9.22 -26.09 8.79
CA TYR A 23 -8.94 -25.35 10.02
C TYR A 23 -9.81 -25.81 11.20
N GLN A 24 -9.36 -25.48 12.41
CA GLN A 24 -10.10 -25.76 13.63
C GLN A 24 -11.45 -25.02 13.68
N PRO A 25 -12.52 -25.61 14.25
CA PRO A 25 -13.84 -25.00 14.30
C PRO A 25 -13.89 -23.73 15.19
N ASN A 26 -12.97 -23.61 16.13
CA ASN A 26 -12.84 -22.49 17.07
C ASN A 26 -11.73 -21.49 16.68
N LEU A 27 -11.35 -21.42 15.41
CA LEU A 27 -10.28 -20.53 14.92
C LEU A 27 -10.53 -19.06 15.30
N ALA A 28 -11.76 -18.57 15.12
CA ALA A 28 -12.11 -17.19 15.43
C ALA A 28 -11.97 -16.89 16.93
N ASP A 29 -12.37 -17.80 17.78
CA ASP A 29 -12.28 -17.66 19.24
C ASP A 29 -10.81 -17.63 19.70
N GLU A 30 -10.00 -18.56 19.20
CA GLU A 30 -8.58 -18.63 19.53
C GLU A 30 -7.83 -17.37 19.05
N MET A 31 -8.12 -16.91 17.83
CA MET A 31 -7.57 -15.68 17.30
C MET A 31 -8.03 -14.47 18.12
N GLY A 32 -9.30 -14.41 18.49
CA GLY A 32 -9.85 -13.36 19.33
C GLY A 32 -9.16 -13.28 20.70
N ILE A 33 -8.95 -14.40 21.36
CA ILE A 33 -8.23 -14.46 22.65
C ILE A 33 -6.82 -13.90 22.54
N LEU A 34 -6.11 -14.17 21.45
CA LEU A 34 -4.79 -13.62 21.21
C LEU A 34 -4.84 -12.10 20.96
N GLN A 35 -5.70 -11.66 20.06
CA GLN A 35 -5.79 -10.28 19.61
C GLN A 35 -6.33 -9.32 20.68
N GLU A 36 -7.27 -9.76 21.51
CA GLU A 36 -7.82 -8.99 22.63
C GLU A 36 -6.77 -8.61 23.71
N ARG A 37 -5.64 -9.30 23.73
CA ARG A 37 -4.52 -8.94 24.61
C ARG A 37 -3.72 -7.75 24.10
N ILE A 38 -3.84 -7.41 22.83
CA ILE A 38 -3.18 -6.27 22.19
C ILE A 38 -4.10 -5.06 22.35
N THR A 39 -3.96 -4.36 23.47
CA THR A 39 -4.88 -3.30 23.86
C THR A 39 -4.18 -2.20 24.65
N SER A 40 -4.89 -1.10 24.83
CA SER A 40 -4.50 0.00 25.71
C SER A 40 -5.26 -0.09 27.02
N THR A 41 -4.54 0.10 28.13
CA THR A 41 -5.08 0.19 29.48
C THR A 41 -4.74 1.54 30.09
N ARG A 42 -5.12 1.79 31.34
CA ARG A 42 -4.74 3.03 32.03
C ARG A 42 -3.22 3.15 32.18
N GLY A 43 -2.62 4.09 31.44
CA GLY A 43 -1.19 4.38 31.50
C GLY A 43 -0.27 3.46 30.69
N HIS A 44 -0.84 2.47 29.98
CA HIS A 44 -0.05 1.51 29.17
C HIS A 44 -0.73 1.18 27.87
N SER A 45 0.06 0.90 26.81
CA SER A 45 -0.43 0.46 25.52
C SER A 45 0.47 -0.58 24.89
N ILE A 46 -0.08 -1.44 24.05
CA ILE A 46 0.67 -2.39 23.25
C ILE A 46 0.43 -2.03 21.77
N THR A 47 1.50 -1.67 21.07
CA THR A 47 1.50 -1.56 19.61
C THR A 47 2.06 -2.84 19.03
N SER A 48 1.35 -3.47 18.10
CA SER A 48 1.82 -4.68 17.45
C SER A 48 2.05 -4.45 15.95
N LEU A 49 3.10 -5.10 15.43
CA LEU A 49 3.33 -5.25 14.01
C LEU A 49 3.32 -6.75 13.71
N GLN A 50 2.32 -7.18 12.93
CA GLN A 50 2.08 -8.60 12.66
C GLN A 50 2.31 -8.89 11.19
N ALA A 51 3.24 -9.80 10.89
CA ALA A 51 3.40 -10.34 9.54
C ALA A 51 2.38 -11.46 9.31
N ILE A 52 1.46 -11.27 8.36
CA ILE A 52 0.41 -12.21 8.02
C ILE A 52 0.75 -12.87 6.69
N TYR A 53 0.94 -14.19 6.72
CA TYR A 53 1.10 -14.97 5.51
C TYR A 53 -0.28 -15.28 4.91
N VAL A 54 -0.42 -14.96 3.62
CA VAL A 54 -1.65 -15.22 2.85
C VAL A 54 -1.38 -16.39 1.90
N PRO A 55 -1.91 -17.60 2.17
CA PRO A 55 -1.67 -18.77 1.34
C PRO A 55 -2.18 -18.54 -0.09
N ALA A 56 -1.33 -18.80 -1.09
CA ALA A 56 -1.65 -18.68 -2.51
C ALA A 56 -2.22 -17.30 -2.93
N ASP A 57 -1.89 -16.25 -2.18
CA ASP A 57 -2.45 -14.89 -2.35
C ASP A 57 -3.98 -14.83 -2.22
N ASP A 58 -4.58 -15.83 -1.56
CA ASP A 58 -6.02 -15.92 -1.33
C ASP A 58 -6.41 -15.25 0.00
N TYR A 59 -6.84 -14.00 -0.08
CA TYR A 59 -7.32 -13.21 1.06
C TYR A 59 -8.65 -13.73 1.65
N THR A 60 -9.34 -14.64 0.96
CA THR A 60 -10.56 -15.28 1.45
C THR A 60 -10.30 -16.53 2.29
N ASP A 61 -9.05 -17.00 2.35
CA ASP A 61 -8.66 -18.08 3.25
C ASP A 61 -9.03 -17.73 4.70
N PRO A 62 -9.66 -18.65 5.46
CA PRO A 62 -10.15 -18.39 6.82
C PRO A 62 -9.08 -17.87 7.79
N ALA A 63 -7.82 -18.27 7.65
CA ALA A 63 -6.75 -17.84 8.55
C ALA A 63 -6.43 -16.35 8.43
N PRO A 64 -6.05 -15.80 7.26
CA PRO A 64 -5.85 -14.37 7.09
C PRO A 64 -7.15 -13.58 7.26
N ALA A 65 -8.28 -14.04 6.73
CA ALA A 65 -9.56 -13.33 6.82
C ALA A 65 -9.98 -13.09 8.27
N THR A 66 -9.86 -14.10 9.14
CA THR A 66 -10.16 -13.97 10.57
C THR A 66 -9.20 -13.02 11.27
N THR A 67 -7.92 -13.06 10.89
CA THR A 67 -6.90 -12.17 11.48
C THR A 67 -7.14 -10.71 11.09
N PHE A 68 -7.44 -10.44 9.82
CA PHE A 68 -7.66 -9.07 9.32
C PHE A 68 -8.81 -8.36 10.04
N ALA A 69 -9.83 -9.10 10.46
CA ALA A 69 -10.95 -8.52 11.21
C ALA A 69 -10.54 -7.85 12.54
N HIS A 70 -9.41 -8.25 13.11
CA HIS A 70 -8.90 -7.72 14.38
C HIS A 70 -7.86 -6.59 14.21
N LEU A 71 -7.41 -6.31 12.98
CA LEU A 71 -6.36 -5.32 12.75
C LEU A 71 -6.94 -3.91 12.59
N ASP A 72 -6.25 -2.92 13.14
CA ASP A 72 -6.59 -1.51 12.99
C ASP A 72 -6.08 -0.92 11.67
N ALA A 73 -4.99 -1.47 11.14
CA ALA A 73 -4.43 -1.08 9.86
C ALA A 73 -3.85 -2.31 9.15
N THR A 74 -3.98 -2.33 7.82
CA THR A 74 -3.38 -3.36 6.97
C THR A 74 -2.50 -2.71 5.92
N THR A 75 -1.31 -3.29 5.71
CA THR A 75 -0.41 -2.94 4.62
C THR A 75 -0.28 -4.17 3.73
N GLU A 76 -0.92 -4.14 2.58
CA GLU A 76 -0.97 -5.28 1.66
C GLU A 76 0.14 -5.18 0.61
N LEU A 77 0.90 -6.26 0.45
CA LEU A 77 1.95 -6.37 -0.55
C LEU A 77 1.40 -7.06 -1.81
N SER A 78 1.65 -6.46 -2.96
CA SER A 78 1.18 -6.94 -4.27
C SER A 78 2.33 -7.48 -5.11
N ARG A 79 2.19 -8.71 -5.62
CA ARG A 79 3.14 -9.28 -6.59
C ARG A 79 3.10 -8.54 -7.93
N GLU A 80 1.93 -8.03 -8.32
CA GLU A 80 1.79 -7.25 -9.54
C GLU A 80 2.61 -5.97 -9.48
N ILE A 81 2.55 -5.24 -8.35
CA ILE A 81 3.36 -4.04 -8.14
C ILE A 81 4.85 -4.37 -8.10
N ALA A 82 5.23 -5.46 -7.44
CA ALA A 82 6.61 -5.94 -7.41
C ALA A 82 7.13 -6.30 -8.81
N SER A 83 6.30 -6.90 -9.67
CA SER A 83 6.68 -7.25 -11.03
C SER A 83 6.96 -6.04 -11.93
N LYS A 84 6.38 -4.89 -11.59
CA LYS A 84 6.64 -3.59 -12.23
C LYS A 84 7.93 -2.91 -11.73
N GLY A 85 8.63 -3.52 -10.78
CA GLY A 85 9.86 -2.98 -10.18
C GLY A 85 9.62 -1.84 -9.18
N LEU A 86 8.39 -1.63 -8.73
CA LEU A 86 8.02 -0.60 -7.76
C LEU A 86 8.14 -1.16 -6.33
N TYR A 87 9.03 -0.56 -5.55
CA TYR A 87 9.29 -0.96 -4.16
C TYR A 87 9.25 0.24 -3.21
N PRO A 88 8.68 0.09 -1.98
CA PRO A 88 8.01 -1.11 -1.47
C PRO A 88 6.74 -1.45 -2.27
N ALA A 89 6.50 -2.74 -2.51
CA ALA A 89 5.40 -3.21 -3.36
C ALA A 89 4.05 -3.20 -2.63
N VAL A 90 3.72 -2.10 -1.98
CA VAL A 90 2.47 -1.90 -1.23
C VAL A 90 1.36 -1.49 -2.18
N ASP A 91 0.22 -2.16 -2.09
CA ASP A 91 -0.99 -1.74 -2.80
C ASP A 91 -1.71 -0.64 -2.02
N PRO A 92 -1.75 0.60 -2.52
CA PRO A 92 -2.40 1.71 -1.82
C PRO A 92 -3.92 1.65 -1.85
N LEU A 93 -4.51 0.87 -2.76
CA LEU A 93 -5.96 0.75 -2.90
C LEU A 93 -6.56 -0.25 -1.91
N THR A 94 -5.87 -1.37 -1.67
CA THR A 94 -6.32 -2.43 -0.76
C THR A 94 -5.87 -2.21 0.68
N SER A 95 -4.75 -1.50 0.88
CA SER A 95 -4.27 -1.15 2.21
C SER A 95 -5.21 -0.17 2.92
N THR A 96 -5.47 -0.42 4.20
CA THR A 96 -6.44 0.34 4.99
C THR A 96 -5.89 0.76 6.35
N SER A 97 -6.50 1.78 6.94
CA SER A 97 -6.24 2.19 8.33
C SER A 97 -7.48 2.82 8.95
N ARG A 98 -7.80 2.46 10.19
CA ARG A 98 -8.92 3.05 10.95
C ARG A 98 -8.72 4.51 11.30
N ILE A 99 -7.45 4.97 11.36
CA ILE A 99 -7.15 6.38 11.60
C ILE A 99 -7.26 7.25 10.34
N MET A 100 -7.60 6.69 9.18
CA MET A 100 -7.87 7.44 7.95
C MET A 100 -9.22 8.18 8.08
N ASP A 101 -9.24 9.20 8.90
CA ASP A 101 -10.40 10.02 9.26
C ASP A 101 -9.87 11.43 9.58
N PRO A 102 -10.52 12.51 9.11
CA PRO A 102 -10.06 13.88 9.34
C PRO A 102 -9.94 14.26 10.80
N ARG A 103 -10.71 13.61 11.69
CA ARG A 103 -10.62 13.84 13.14
C ARG A 103 -9.27 13.44 13.73
N TYR A 104 -8.57 12.47 13.12
CA TYR A 104 -7.26 11.99 13.58
C TYR A 104 -6.11 12.58 12.76
N LEU A 105 -6.27 12.69 11.45
CA LEU A 105 -5.21 13.09 10.53
C LEU A 105 -5.20 14.59 10.19
N GLY A 106 -6.34 15.30 10.44
CA GLY A 106 -6.58 16.62 9.92
C GLY A 106 -7.11 16.59 8.47
N GLU A 107 -7.75 17.69 8.06
CA GLU A 107 -8.44 17.78 6.77
C GLU A 107 -7.50 17.65 5.58
N ASP A 108 -6.31 18.27 5.62
CA ASP A 108 -5.38 18.27 4.49
C ASP A 108 -4.84 16.89 4.20
N HIS A 109 -4.35 16.17 5.23
CA HIS A 109 -3.84 14.81 5.04
C HIS A 109 -4.93 13.87 4.50
N TYR A 110 -6.14 13.93 5.09
CA TYR A 110 -7.26 13.10 4.65
C TYR A 110 -7.66 13.42 3.20
N ARG A 111 -7.76 14.69 2.83
CA ARG A 111 -8.09 15.14 1.49
C ARG A 111 -7.07 14.64 0.47
N VAL A 112 -5.79 14.83 0.73
CA VAL A 112 -4.71 14.41 -0.18
C VAL A 112 -4.71 12.90 -0.36
N ALA A 113 -4.75 12.13 0.73
CA ALA A 113 -4.76 10.67 0.67
C ALA A 113 -5.98 10.13 -0.09
N THR A 114 -7.16 10.71 0.13
CA THR A 114 -8.39 10.33 -0.58
C THR A 114 -8.30 10.66 -2.06
N SER A 115 -7.75 11.83 -2.41
CA SER A 115 -7.56 12.25 -3.81
C SER A 115 -6.58 11.34 -4.54
N VAL A 116 -5.46 10.96 -3.91
CA VAL A 116 -4.51 9.99 -4.47
C VAL A 116 -5.19 8.65 -4.74
N LYS A 117 -5.95 8.12 -3.78
CA LYS A 117 -6.69 6.87 -3.94
C LYS A 117 -7.72 6.96 -5.06
N ALA A 118 -8.43 8.08 -5.18
CA ALA A 118 -9.42 8.30 -6.25
C ALA A 118 -8.76 8.29 -7.65
N ILE A 119 -7.62 8.97 -7.82
CA ILE A 119 -6.86 8.98 -9.08
C ILE A 119 -6.38 7.56 -9.43
N LEU A 120 -5.82 6.83 -8.47
CA LEU A 120 -5.34 5.47 -8.69
C LEU A 120 -6.49 4.50 -9.00
N GLN A 121 -7.63 4.64 -8.33
CA GLN A 121 -8.82 3.84 -8.59
C GLN A 121 -9.38 4.10 -10.00
N LYS A 122 -9.51 5.36 -10.37
CA LYS A 122 -9.95 5.73 -11.71
C LYS A 122 -8.99 5.20 -12.79
N ASN A 123 -7.69 5.29 -12.56
CA ASN A 123 -6.70 4.71 -13.47
C ASN A 123 -6.87 3.19 -13.61
N LYS A 124 -7.13 2.48 -12.50
CA LYS A 124 -7.38 1.03 -12.55
C LYS A 124 -8.59 0.68 -13.41
N GLU A 125 -9.68 1.42 -13.29
CA GLU A 125 -10.89 1.26 -14.11
C GLU A 125 -10.62 1.53 -15.59
N LEU A 126 -9.79 2.54 -15.90
CA LEU A 126 -9.45 2.89 -17.27
C LEU A 126 -8.48 1.90 -17.93
N GLN A 127 -7.73 1.09 -17.15
CA GLN A 127 -6.77 0.12 -17.72
C GLN A 127 -7.45 -0.92 -18.63
N GLU A 128 -8.66 -1.35 -18.32
CA GLU A 128 -9.42 -2.28 -19.16
C GLU A 128 -9.76 -1.65 -20.53
N ILE A 129 -10.14 -0.38 -20.51
CA ILE A 129 -10.45 0.39 -21.73
C ILE A 129 -9.18 0.60 -22.54
N ILE A 130 -8.09 0.99 -21.89
CA ILE A 130 -6.78 1.21 -22.50
C ILE A 130 -6.25 -0.07 -23.17
N ALA A 131 -6.42 -1.22 -22.53
CA ALA A 131 -5.98 -2.51 -23.06
C ALA A 131 -6.70 -2.91 -24.36
N ILE A 132 -7.95 -2.47 -24.55
CA ILE A 132 -8.78 -2.82 -25.70
C ILE A 132 -8.68 -1.76 -26.81
N LEU A 133 -8.80 -0.49 -26.45
CA LEU A 133 -8.95 0.62 -27.40
C LEU A 133 -7.70 1.50 -27.55
N GLY A 134 -6.77 1.41 -26.61
CA GLY A 134 -5.60 2.30 -26.53
C GLY A 134 -5.87 3.59 -25.75
N VAL A 135 -4.79 4.30 -25.41
CA VAL A 135 -4.85 5.56 -24.64
C VAL A 135 -5.47 6.70 -25.46
N ASP A 136 -5.33 6.67 -26.77
CA ASP A 136 -5.77 7.75 -27.67
C ASP A 136 -7.28 7.94 -27.70
N GLU A 137 -8.03 6.87 -27.42
CA GLU A 137 -9.50 6.88 -27.36
C GLU A 137 -10.08 7.44 -26.06
N LEU A 138 -9.22 7.72 -25.07
CA LEU A 138 -9.66 8.33 -23.82
C LEU A 138 -10.01 9.81 -24.00
N SER A 139 -10.94 10.30 -23.17
CA SER A 139 -11.18 11.74 -23.05
C SER A 139 -9.90 12.46 -22.57
N GLU A 140 -9.75 13.76 -22.86
CA GLU A 140 -8.59 14.54 -22.42
C GLU A 140 -8.47 14.57 -20.88
N GLU A 141 -9.59 14.57 -20.17
CA GLU A 141 -9.62 14.49 -18.70
C GLU A 141 -9.10 13.14 -18.20
N ASP A 142 -9.50 12.05 -18.83
CA ASP A 142 -9.02 10.71 -18.48
C ASP A 142 -7.53 10.52 -18.82
N LYS A 143 -7.07 11.09 -19.93
CA LYS A 143 -5.63 11.10 -20.27
C LYS A 143 -4.78 11.80 -19.19
N ILE A 144 -5.24 12.95 -18.70
CA ILE A 144 -4.58 13.67 -17.60
C ILE A 144 -4.58 12.82 -16.34
N THR A 145 -5.72 12.21 -16.01
CA THR A 145 -5.86 11.33 -14.84
C THR A 145 -4.90 10.14 -14.90
N VAL A 146 -4.82 9.46 -16.05
CA VAL A 146 -3.88 8.35 -16.26
C VAL A 146 -2.43 8.80 -16.14
N ALA A 147 -2.08 9.95 -16.74
CA ALA A 147 -0.72 10.49 -16.65
C ALA A 147 -0.33 10.84 -15.20
N ARG A 148 -1.23 11.45 -14.42
CA ARG A 148 -1.03 11.72 -12.99
C ARG A 148 -0.94 10.43 -12.17
N ALA A 149 -1.80 9.45 -12.45
CA ALA A 149 -1.74 8.15 -11.78
C ALA A 149 -0.40 7.45 -11.97
N ARG A 150 0.17 7.50 -13.17
CA ARG A 150 1.51 6.94 -13.45
C ARG A 150 2.60 7.65 -12.64
N ARG A 151 2.58 9.00 -12.57
CA ARG A 151 3.50 9.76 -11.73
C ARG A 151 3.37 9.39 -10.25
N ILE A 152 2.13 9.29 -9.75
CA ILE A 152 1.86 8.85 -8.38
C ILE A 152 2.41 7.44 -8.14
N GLN A 153 2.19 6.49 -9.04
CA GLN A 153 2.72 5.13 -8.91
C GLN A 153 4.25 5.12 -8.86
N GLN A 154 4.92 5.91 -9.69
CA GLN A 154 6.37 6.05 -9.64
C GLN A 154 6.83 6.72 -8.34
N PHE A 155 6.14 7.74 -7.88
CA PHE A 155 6.47 8.47 -6.66
C PHE A 155 6.23 7.66 -5.38
N LEU A 156 5.35 6.65 -5.41
CA LEU A 156 5.18 5.67 -4.33
C LEU A 156 6.38 4.74 -4.18
N SER A 157 7.23 4.60 -5.21
CA SER A 157 8.50 3.90 -5.07
C SER A 157 9.47 4.72 -4.24
N GLN A 158 10.17 4.05 -3.31
CA GLN A 158 11.05 4.74 -2.36
C GLN A 158 12.38 4.03 -2.21
N ASN A 159 13.44 4.82 -2.03
CA ASN A 159 14.76 4.32 -1.70
C ASN A 159 14.82 3.96 -0.22
N THR A 160 15.01 2.70 0.08
CA THR A 160 15.22 2.24 1.45
C THR A 160 16.70 2.06 1.75
N TYR A 161 17.12 2.37 2.97
CA TYR A 161 18.51 2.17 3.41
C TYR A 161 18.97 0.72 3.26
N MET A 162 18.07 -0.25 3.44
CA MET A 162 18.37 -1.67 3.30
C MET A 162 18.62 -2.08 1.84
N ALA A 163 17.96 -1.42 0.89
CA ALA A 163 18.09 -1.71 -0.52
C ALA A 163 19.38 -1.14 -1.14
N LYS A 164 20.09 -0.21 -0.49
CA LYS A 164 21.32 0.42 -0.98
C LYS A 164 22.34 -0.58 -1.55
N LYS A 165 22.51 -1.73 -0.89
CA LYS A 165 23.45 -2.76 -1.35
C LYS A 165 23.10 -3.39 -2.70
N PHE A 166 21.83 -3.32 -3.09
CA PHE A 166 21.31 -3.90 -4.33
C PHE A 166 21.08 -2.85 -5.41
N THR A 167 20.60 -1.68 -5.01
CA THR A 167 20.24 -0.59 -5.96
C THR A 167 21.40 0.38 -6.23
N GLY A 168 22.37 0.45 -5.33
CA GLY A 168 23.43 1.46 -5.37
C GLY A 168 22.97 2.87 -4.97
N VAL A 169 21.67 3.04 -4.67
CA VAL A 169 21.08 4.34 -4.33
C VAL A 169 20.96 4.48 -2.82
N GLU A 170 21.27 5.66 -2.29
CA GLU A 170 21.16 5.99 -0.87
C GLU A 170 19.68 5.97 -0.42
N GLY A 171 19.43 5.46 0.79
CA GLY A 171 18.10 5.54 1.39
C GLY A 171 17.74 6.98 1.76
N SER A 172 16.46 7.32 1.69
CA SER A 172 15.94 8.61 2.10
C SER A 172 14.86 8.47 3.18
N THR A 173 14.80 9.47 4.07
CA THR A 173 13.71 9.60 5.05
C THR A 173 13.02 10.93 4.79
N VAL A 174 11.74 10.88 4.45
CA VAL A 174 10.94 12.07 4.15
C VAL A 174 9.98 12.32 5.31
N PRO A 175 9.95 13.53 5.90
CA PRO A 175 8.96 13.89 6.90
C PRO A 175 7.53 13.74 6.37
N LEU A 176 6.59 13.37 7.24
CA LEU A 176 5.20 13.17 6.87
C LEU A 176 4.59 14.42 6.20
N ARG A 177 4.92 15.59 6.72
CA ARG A 177 4.44 16.86 6.16
C ARG A 177 4.90 17.04 4.71
N ASP A 178 6.17 16.82 4.44
CA ASP A 178 6.73 16.96 3.10
C ASP A 178 6.14 15.92 2.14
N THR A 179 5.85 14.72 2.65
CA THR A 179 5.13 13.69 1.89
C THR A 179 3.74 14.17 1.47
N ILE A 180 2.96 14.73 2.41
CA ILE A 180 1.62 15.23 2.13
C ILE A 180 1.66 16.39 1.12
N GLU A 181 2.56 17.36 1.32
CA GLU A 181 2.74 18.50 0.43
C GLU A 181 3.16 18.05 -0.98
N SER A 182 4.03 17.05 -1.08
CA SER A 182 4.48 16.48 -2.35
C SER A 182 3.33 15.82 -3.11
N PHE A 183 2.56 14.97 -2.47
CA PHE A 183 1.39 14.35 -3.12
C PHE A 183 0.32 15.37 -3.48
N ASP A 184 0.09 16.38 -2.66
CA ASP A 184 -0.86 17.46 -2.96
C ASP A 184 -0.47 18.20 -4.25
N ALA A 185 0.81 18.55 -4.43
CA ALA A 185 1.30 19.18 -5.62
C ALA A 185 1.09 18.32 -6.89
N ILE A 186 1.33 17.00 -6.79
CA ILE A 186 1.10 16.08 -7.91
C ILE A 186 -0.41 15.99 -8.24
N VAL A 187 -1.26 15.88 -7.22
CA VAL A 187 -2.71 15.80 -7.38
C VAL A 187 -3.29 17.05 -8.02
N ARG A 188 -2.83 18.23 -7.63
CA ARG A 188 -3.24 19.50 -8.25
C ARG A 188 -2.78 19.63 -9.69
N GLY A 189 -1.76 18.91 -10.12
CA GLY A 189 -1.22 18.94 -11.46
C GLY A 189 -0.05 19.94 -11.65
N ASP A 190 0.52 20.43 -10.55
CA ASP A 190 1.64 21.36 -10.60
C ASP A 190 2.84 20.74 -11.35
N PHE A 191 2.91 19.41 -11.42
CA PHE A 191 3.97 18.62 -12.04
C PHE A 191 3.54 17.86 -13.30
N ASP A 192 2.43 18.23 -13.93
CA ASP A 192 1.95 17.56 -15.15
C ASP A 192 2.92 17.68 -16.34
N HIS A 193 3.80 18.67 -16.31
CA HIS A 193 4.84 18.90 -17.31
C HIS A 193 6.11 18.06 -17.12
N VAL A 194 6.25 17.39 -15.97
CA VAL A 194 7.45 16.62 -15.62
C VAL A 194 7.30 15.17 -16.11
N ALA A 195 8.37 14.60 -16.68
CA ALA A 195 8.37 13.22 -17.14
C ALA A 195 8.22 12.21 -15.99
N GLU A 196 7.50 11.13 -16.22
CA GLU A 196 7.23 10.06 -15.23
C GLU A 196 8.51 9.51 -14.56
N GLN A 197 9.59 9.39 -15.33
CA GLN A 197 10.88 8.86 -14.87
C GLN A 197 11.53 9.68 -13.76
N ALA A 198 11.19 10.96 -13.67
CA ALA A 198 11.71 11.83 -12.62
C ALA A 198 11.16 11.48 -11.23
N PHE A 199 10.01 10.79 -11.16
CA PHE A 199 9.35 10.42 -9.91
C PHE A 199 9.81 9.07 -9.35
N PHE A 200 10.61 8.32 -10.09
CA PHE A 200 10.99 6.97 -9.68
C PHE A 200 12.12 6.98 -8.66
N ASN A 201 11.93 6.29 -7.54
CA ASN A 201 12.92 6.14 -6.46
C ASN A 201 13.50 7.49 -5.98
N VAL A 202 12.63 8.42 -5.66
CA VAL A 202 12.96 9.72 -5.07
C VAL A 202 12.33 9.85 -3.69
N GLY A 203 12.77 10.80 -2.89
CA GLY A 203 12.21 11.08 -1.56
C GLY A 203 11.06 12.07 -1.62
N SER A 204 11.37 13.34 -1.77
CA SER A 204 10.40 14.45 -1.79
C SER A 204 10.20 15.01 -3.19
N ILE A 205 9.28 15.97 -3.30
CA ILE A 205 9.03 16.64 -4.59
C ILE A 205 10.24 17.49 -5.06
N SER A 206 11.06 17.99 -4.16
CA SER A 206 12.30 18.68 -4.50
C SER A 206 13.30 17.76 -5.22
N ASP A 207 13.35 16.48 -4.82
CA ASP A 207 14.22 15.50 -5.49
C ASP A 207 13.72 15.21 -6.93
N VAL A 208 12.40 15.31 -7.16
CA VAL A 208 11.81 15.21 -8.50
C VAL A 208 12.28 16.36 -9.39
N GLU A 209 12.27 17.58 -8.86
CA GLU A 209 12.74 18.78 -9.59
C GLU A 209 14.21 18.67 -9.97
N GLU A 210 15.06 18.25 -9.02
CA GLU A 210 16.48 18.05 -9.27
C GLU A 210 16.72 16.98 -10.34
N ARG A 211 16.03 15.85 -10.23
CA ARG A 211 16.14 14.77 -11.20
C ARG A 211 15.63 15.15 -12.58
N TRP A 212 14.55 15.90 -12.62
CA TRP A 212 14.04 16.45 -13.89
C TRP A 212 15.04 17.36 -14.58
N ALA A 213 15.67 18.27 -13.82
CA ALA A 213 16.71 19.13 -14.34
C ALA A 213 17.95 18.35 -14.86
N GLN A 214 18.29 17.22 -14.24
CA GLN A 214 19.34 16.31 -14.72
C GLN A 214 18.96 15.65 -16.04
N LEU A 215 17.76 15.06 -16.11
CA LEU A 215 17.25 14.41 -17.33
C LEU A 215 17.17 15.36 -18.53
N GLN A 216 16.81 16.61 -18.30
CA GLN A 216 16.81 17.63 -19.35
C GLN A 216 18.22 17.94 -19.89
N LYS A 217 19.24 17.93 -19.01
CA LYS A 217 20.65 18.16 -19.44
C LYS A 217 21.22 16.96 -20.19
N GLU A 218 20.83 15.75 -19.87
CA GLU A 218 21.26 14.52 -20.53
C GLU A 218 20.67 14.40 -21.96
N ASN A 219 19.49 14.98 -22.18
CA ASN A 219 18.78 14.95 -23.46
C ASN A 219 19.08 16.19 -24.37
N SER A 220 19.90 17.11 -23.90
CA SER A 220 20.33 18.31 -24.66
C SER A 220 21.73 18.15 -25.20
#